data_27499fb896a19f3bf2bef5b658ce9f0d
#
_entry.id   27499fb896a19f3bf2bef5b658ce9f0d
#
_cell.length_a   1.000
_cell.length_b   1.000
_cell.length_c   1.000
_cell.angle_alpha   90.00
_cell.angle_beta   90.00
_cell.angle_gamma   90.00
#
_symmetry.space_group_name_H-M   'P 1'
#
loop_
_entity.id
_entity.type
_entity.pdbx_description
1 polymer ?
#
loop_
_entity_poly.entity_id
_entity_poly.type
_entity_poly.pdbx_seq_one_letter_code
_entity_poly.pdbx_strand_id
1 'polypeptide(L)'
;MTRINSYPLPLIVDSTVIFNFGIVGKFCVLEKLYGKQIIIPTDVKLEISTSPVVGPLIDDKIKEGTFEEYTINYECSNREIKDYIYLKKRFGNGESACLAISKNWKCTIATDDMTAAKKYCEKNNISLIGTLGILYQAYRECIINKNEGQAILDDMINIREYKSPTNDFDDIITWFEKHEGQELF
;
A
#
# COMPACT_ATOMS: atom_id res chain seq x y z
N MET A 1 17.96 -16.92 6.28
CA MET A 1 17.92 -15.54 5.76
C MET A 1 17.06 -14.72 6.72
N THR A 2 17.66 -13.84 7.47
CA THR A 2 16.95 -12.91 8.38
C THR A 2 16.19 -11.92 7.49
N ARG A 3 14.86 -11.87 7.59
CA ARG A 3 14.05 -10.81 6.95
C ARG A 3 14.54 -9.47 7.52
N ILE A 4 15.25 -8.70 6.70
CA ILE A 4 15.73 -7.38 7.07
C ILE A 4 14.56 -6.43 6.84
N ASN A 5 14.11 -5.78 7.91
CA ASN A 5 12.94 -4.89 7.97
C ASN A 5 11.62 -5.55 7.54
N SER A 6 11.11 -6.46 8.37
CA SER A 6 9.74 -6.95 8.18
C SER A 6 8.74 -5.89 8.64
N TYR A 7 8.07 -5.26 7.68
CA TYR A 7 6.88 -4.47 7.97
C TYR A 7 5.84 -5.35 8.70
N PRO A 8 5.27 -4.88 9.83
CA PRO A 8 4.24 -5.65 10.53
C PRO A 8 3.05 -5.95 9.63
N LEU A 9 2.66 -7.21 9.52
CA LEU A 9 1.52 -7.66 8.74
C LEU A 9 0.26 -7.77 9.61
N PRO A 10 -0.94 -7.71 9.01
CA PRO A 10 -1.21 -7.62 7.57
C PRO A 10 -0.86 -6.25 6.97
N LEU A 11 -0.81 -6.19 5.64
CA LEU A 11 -0.67 -4.96 4.89
C LEU A 11 -2.06 -4.38 4.59
N ILE A 12 -2.36 -3.19 5.11
CA ILE A 12 -3.59 -2.47 4.80
C ILE A 12 -3.31 -1.56 3.61
N VAL A 13 -3.99 -1.78 2.49
CA VAL A 13 -3.62 -1.14 1.22
C VAL A 13 -4.60 -0.05 0.83
N ASP A 14 -4.08 1.15 0.61
CA ASP A 14 -4.83 2.30 0.11
C ASP A 14 -5.01 2.24 -1.41
N SER A 15 -6.02 2.95 -1.91
CA SER A 15 -6.37 3.00 -3.34
C SER A 15 -5.21 3.45 -4.23
N THR A 16 -4.36 4.35 -3.77
CA THR A 16 -3.21 4.86 -4.54
C THR A 16 -2.24 3.74 -4.94
N VAL A 17 -1.86 2.89 -4.00
CA VAL A 17 -0.97 1.74 -4.25
C VAL A 17 -1.67 0.68 -5.11
N ILE A 18 -2.95 0.40 -4.85
CA ILE A 18 -3.74 -0.54 -5.66
C ILE A 18 -3.79 -0.08 -7.12
N PHE A 19 -4.03 1.20 -7.37
CA PHE A 19 -4.05 1.73 -8.74
C PHE A 19 -2.69 1.62 -9.42
N ASN A 20 -1.59 1.91 -8.71
CA ASN A 20 -0.25 1.85 -9.29
C ASN A 20 0.11 0.43 -9.75
N PHE A 21 -0.13 -0.59 -8.93
CA PHE A 21 0.13 -1.98 -9.32
C PHE A 21 -0.92 -2.57 -10.25
N GLY A 22 -2.20 -2.19 -10.07
CA GLY A 22 -3.31 -2.76 -10.83
C GLY A 22 -3.34 -2.33 -12.29
N ILE A 23 -3.15 -1.03 -12.57
CA ILE A 23 -3.18 -0.51 -13.93
C ILE A 23 -2.04 -1.09 -14.78
N VAL A 24 -0.88 -1.33 -14.18
CA VAL A 24 0.27 -1.95 -14.89
C VAL A 24 0.27 -3.48 -14.80
N GLY A 25 -0.78 -4.10 -14.26
CA GLY A 25 -0.94 -5.56 -14.21
C GLY A 25 0.09 -6.28 -13.33
N LYS A 26 0.53 -5.65 -12.23
CA LYS A 26 1.62 -6.15 -11.38
C LYS A 26 1.20 -6.52 -9.95
N PHE A 27 -0.07 -6.91 -9.74
CA PHE A 27 -0.51 -7.43 -8.44
C PHE A 27 0.28 -8.65 -7.97
N CYS A 28 0.83 -9.43 -8.90
CA CYS A 28 1.70 -10.56 -8.56
C CYS A 28 2.92 -10.17 -7.70
N VAL A 29 3.38 -8.92 -7.73
CA VAL A 29 4.44 -8.42 -6.84
C VAL A 29 3.94 -8.36 -5.39
N LEU A 30 2.76 -7.79 -5.17
CA LEU A 30 2.12 -7.73 -3.85
C LEU A 30 1.84 -9.14 -3.31
N GLU A 31 1.30 -10.01 -4.16
CA GLU A 31 0.97 -11.40 -3.81
C GLU A 31 2.20 -12.20 -3.38
N LYS A 32 3.32 -12.06 -4.09
CA LYS A 32 4.56 -12.75 -3.75
C LYS A 32 5.21 -12.22 -2.47
N LEU A 33 5.11 -10.91 -2.21
CA LEU A 33 5.66 -10.28 -1.00
C LEU A 33 4.85 -10.62 0.26
N TYR A 34 3.53 -10.48 0.17
CA TYR A 34 2.66 -10.46 1.36
C TYR A 34 1.73 -11.66 1.46
N GLY A 35 1.62 -12.45 0.38
CA GLY A 35 0.73 -13.63 0.33
C GLY A 35 -0.72 -13.23 0.57
N LYS A 36 -1.40 -13.98 1.46
CA LYS A 36 -2.80 -13.74 1.83
C LYS A 36 -2.97 -12.69 2.95
N GLN A 37 -1.96 -11.89 3.22
CA GLN A 37 -1.98 -10.88 4.28
C GLN A 37 -2.16 -9.46 3.72
N ILE A 38 -2.93 -9.34 2.65
CA ILE A 38 -3.30 -8.07 2.00
C ILE A 38 -4.76 -7.78 2.31
N ILE A 39 -5.01 -6.69 3.02
CA ILE A 39 -6.34 -6.24 3.43
C ILE A 39 -6.72 -4.99 2.66
N ILE A 40 -7.90 -5.01 2.07
CA ILE A 40 -8.50 -3.87 1.38
C ILE A 40 -9.73 -3.43 2.18
N PRO A 41 -9.69 -2.26 2.84
CA PRO A 41 -10.88 -1.73 3.49
C PRO A 41 -12.03 -1.54 2.50
N THR A 42 -13.27 -1.80 2.92
CA THR A 42 -14.46 -1.63 2.06
C THR A 42 -14.57 -0.22 1.48
N ASP A 43 -14.19 0.82 2.24
CA ASP A 43 -14.15 2.20 1.71
C ASP A 43 -13.17 2.35 0.54
N VAL A 44 -11.99 1.73 0.63
CA VAL A 44 -11.00 1.69 -0.46
C VAL A 44 -11.54 0.89 -1.65
N LYS A 45 -12.16 -0.26 -1.41
CA LYS A 45 -12.79 -1.05 -2.47
C LYS A 45 -13.85 -0.27 -3.22
N LEU A 46 -14.68 0.52 -2.53
CA LEU A 46 -15.68 1.40 -3.15
C LEU A 46 -15.02 2.45 -4.07
N GLU A 47 -13.91 3.06 -3.66
CA GLU A 47 -13.15 3.98 -4.51
C GLU A 47 -12.62 3.29 -5.77
N ILE A 48 -12.04 2.10 -5.62
CA ILE A 48 -11.46 1.31 -6.72
C ILE A 48 -12.54 0.83 -7.69
N SER A 49 -13.74 0.50 -7.20
CA SER A 49 -14.84 -0.01 -8.02
C SER A 49 -15.31 0.94 -9.11
N THR A 50 -14.96 2.23 -9.00
CA THR A 50 -15.24 3.23 -10.04
C THR A 50 -14.34 3.06 -11.27
N SER A 51 -13.22 2.34 -11.14
CA SER A 51 -12.31 2.03 -12.25
C SER A 51 -12.78 0.82 -13.05
N PRO A 52 -13.01 0.95 -14.36
CA PRO A 52 -13.41 -0.18 -15.19
C PRO A 52 -12.28 -1.21 -15.40
N VAL A 53 -11.04 -0.84 -15.09
CA VAL A 53 -9.86 -1.70 -15.25
C VAL A 53 -9.52 -2.38 -13.93
N VAL A 54 -9.32 -1.61 -12.86
CA VAL A 54 -8.79 -2.13 -11.59
C VAL A 54 -9.87 -2.75 -10.72
N GLY A 55 -11.11 -2.22 -10.76
CA GLY A 55 -12.24 -2.74 -9.99
C GLY A 55 -12.46 -4.24 -10.17
N PRO A 56 -12.67 -4.73 -11.43
CA PRO A 56 -12.85 -6.17 -11.69
C PRO A 56 -11.65 -7.02 -11.25
N LEU A 57 -10.42 -6.53 -11.40
CA LEU A 57 -9.22 -7.25 -10.97
C LEU A 57 -9.19 -7.46 -9.45
N ILE A 58 -9.59 -6.45 -8.69
CA ILE A 58 -9.67 -6.56 -7.22
C ILE A 58 -10.77 -7.51 -6.80
N ASP A 59 -11.94 -7.47 -7.46
CA ASP A 59 -13.03 -8.41 -7.18
C ASP A 59 -12.59 -9.85 -7.40
N ASP A 60 -11.82 -10.11 -8.45
CA ASP A 60 -11.28 -11.45 -8.72
C ASP A 60 -10.26 -11.86 -7.65
N LYS A 61 -9.35 -10.97 -7.24
CA LYS A 61 -8.38 -11.25 -6.17
C LYS A 61 -9.02 -11.54 -4.82
N ILE A 62 -10.13 -10.88 -4.51
CA ILE A 62 -10.93 -11.15 -3.30
C ILE A 62 -11.62 -12.51 -3.41
N LYS A 63 -12.24 -12.84 -4.55
CA LYS A 63 -12.86 -14.15 -4.79
C LYS A 63 -11.87 -15.31 -4.72
N GLU A 64 -10.65 -15.11 -5.24
CA GLU A 64 -9.54 -16.08 -5.16
C GLU A 64 -9.01 -16.24 -3.72
N GLY A 65 -9.38 -15.35 -2.81
CA GLY A 65 -8.88 -15.32 -1.43
C GLY A 65 -7.40 -14.93 -1.34
N THR A 66 -6.89 -14.20 -2.34
CA THR A 66 -5.54 -13.65 -2.35
C THR A 66 -5.51 -12.32 -1.61
N PHE A 67 -6.54 -11.51 -1.80
CA PHE A 67 -6.80 -10.28 -1.04
C PHE A 67 -8.05 -10.47 -0.19
N GLU A 68 -8.08 -9.81 0.96
CA GLU A 68 -9.22 -9.84 1.88
C GLU A 68 -9.90 -8.47 1.94
N GLU A 69 -11.21 -8.44 1.75
CA GLU A 69 -11.99 -7.23 2.02
C GLU A 69 -12.33 -7.18 3.51
N TYR A 70 -12.10 -6.01 4.13
CA TYR A 70 -12.41 -5.79 5.53
C TYR A 70 -13.32 -4.58 5.74
N THR A 71 -14.42 -4.80 6.46
CA THR A 71 -15.37 -3.75 6.83
C THR A 71 -15.19 -3.40 8.31
N ILE A 72 -14.96 -2.11 8.61
CA ILE A 72 -14.91 -1.63 10.00
C ILE A 72 -16.25 -1.90 10.68
N ASN A 73 -16.23 -2.57 11.84
CA ASN A 73 -17.44 -2.80 12.61
C ASN A 73 -17.93 -1.50 13.26
N TYR A 74 -19.19 -1.14 12.96
CA TYR A 74 -19.83 0.09 13.44
C TYR A 74 -20.40 0.01 14.87
N GLU A 75 -20.10 -1.02 15.64
CA GLU A 75 -20.47 -1.06 17.06
C GLU A 75 -19.75 0.03 17.86
N CYS A 76 -20.52 0.82 18.62
CA CYS A 76 -20.01 2.03 19.31
C CYS A 76 -18.89 1.79 20.33
N SER A 77 -18.68 0.56 20.76
CA SER A 77 -17.59 0.17 21.67
C SER A 77 -16.24 -0.01 20.97
N ASN A 78 -16.22 -0.19 19.66
CA ASN A 78 -15.02 -0.45 18.90
C ASN A 78 -14.14 0.83 18.78
N ARG A 79 -12.86 0.72 19.13
CA ARG A 79 -11.88 1.83 18.99
C ARG A 79 -11.65 2.21 17.53
N GLU A 80 -11.67 1.24 16.65
CA GLU A 80 -11.48 1.39 15.22
C GLU A 80 -12.48 2.37 14.60
N ILE A 81 -13.78 2.22 14.90
CA ILE A 81 -14.82 3.13 14.40
C ILE A 81 -14.66 4.56 14.96
N LYS A 82 -14.21 4.71 16.20
CA LYS A 82 -13.96 6.02 16.80
C LYS A 82 -12.79 6.72 16.10
N ASP A 83 -11.71 6.00 15.85
CA ASP A 83 -10.56 6.52 15.11
C ASP A 83 -10.96 6.86 13.67
N TYR A 84 -11.72 6.01 12.99
CA TYR A 84 -12.24 6.26 11.65
C TYR A 84 -13.07 7.54 11.56
N ILE A 85 -14.07 7.70 12.45
CA ILE A 85 -14.91 8.92 12.48
C ILE A 85 -14.08 10.18 12.75
N TYR A 86 -13.07 10.09 13.63
CA TYR A 86 -12.17 11.19 13.91
C TYR A 86 -11.33 11.57 12.68
N LEU A 87 -10.79 10.58 11.99
CA LEU A 87 -9.92 10.75 10.83
C LEU A 87 -10.68 11.32 9.62
N LYS A 88 -11.94 10.94 9.41
CA LYS A 88 -12.80 11.47 8.33
C LYS A 88 -12.97 13.00 8.35
N LYS A 89 -12.61 13.68 9.43
CA LYS A 89 -12.59 15.14 9.48
C LYS A 89 -11.41 15.75 8.72
N ARG A 90 -10.40 14.95 8.34
CA ARG A 90 -9.14 15.41 7.76
C ARG A 90 -8.70 14.64 6.51
N PHE A 91 -9.16 13.43 6.36
CA PHE A 91 -8.77 12.47 5.31
C PHE A 91 -9.99 11.97 4.54
N GLY A 92 -9.76 11.43 3.35
CA GLY A 92 -10.79 10.71 2.59
C GLY A 92 -11.28 9.47 3.32
N ASN A 93 -12.37 8.85 2.82
CA ASN A 93 -12.95 7.68 3.46
C ASN A 93 -11.98 6.49 3.46
N GLY A 94 -11.43 6.12 2.31
CA GLY A 94 -10.48 5.02 2.16
C GLY A 94 -9.24 5.20 3.03
N GLU A 95 -8.61 6.36 2.96
CA GLU A 95 -7.43 6.69 3.76
C GLU A 95 -7.73 6.66 5.26
N SER A 96 -8.89 7.19 5.68
CA SER A 96 -9.33 7.14 7.09
C SER A 96 -9.51 5.71 7.58
N ALA A 97 -10.07 4.83 6.74
CA ALA A 97 -10.24 3.42 7.07
C ALA A 97 -8.88 2.73 7.20
N CYS A 98 -7.97 2.94 6.24
CA CYS A 98 -6.61 2.39 6.30
C CYS A 98 -5.87 2.80 7.57
N LEU A 99 -5.88 4.09 7.91
CA LEU A 99 -5.20 4.62 9.10
C LEU A 99 -5.81 4.10 10.41
N ALA A 100 -7.16 4.01 10.49
CA ALA A 100 -7.85 3.50 11.67
C ALA A 100 -7.54 2.03 11.91
N ILE A 101 -7.62 1.19 10.87
CA ILE A 101 -7.32 -0.23 10.94
C ILE A 101 -5.84 -0.45 11.32
N SER A 102 -4.92 0.19 10.61
CA SER A 102 -3.47 0.01 10.84
C SER A 102 -3.06 0.39 12.24
N LYS A 103 -3.63 1.46 12.80
CA LYS A 103 -3.39 1.90 14.18
C LYS A 103 -3.85 0.86 15.21
N ASN A 104 -5.08 0.34 15.03
CA ASN A 104 -5.68 -0.58 15.99
C ASN A 104 -5.08 -1.99 15.90
N TRP A 105 -4.70 -2.43 14.71
CA TRP A 105 -4.07 -3.73 14.48
C TRP A 105 -2.54 -3.71 14.66
N LYS A 106 -1.94 -2.51 14.78
CA LYS A 106 -0.48 -2.31 14.85
C LYS A 106 0.24 -2.94 13.66
N CYS A 107 -0.30 -2.75 12.49
CA CYS A 107 0.21 -3.29 11.23
C CYS A 107 0.59 -2.16 10.26
N THR A 108 1.02 -2.52 9.05
CA THR A 108 1.53 -1.58 8.06
C THR A 108 0.43 -1.06 7.16
N ILE A 109 0.44 0.25 6.90
CA ILE A 109 -0.34 0.86 5.82
C ILE A 109 0.53 1.01 4.57
N ALA A 110 -0.02 0.64 3.42
CA ALA A 110 0.56 0.91 2.11
C ALA A 110 -0.18 2.07 1.46
N THR A 111 0.47 3.22 1.34
CA THR A 111 -0.10 4.45 0.73
C THR A 111 1.00 5.32 0.18
N ASP A 112 0.69 6.10 -0.87
CA ASP A 112 1.59 7.13 -1.41
C ASP A 112 1.24 8.54 -0.93
N ASP A 113 0.29 8.72 0.00
CA ASP A 113 0.13 10.01 0.69
C ASP A 113 1.22 10.21 1.74
N MET A 114 2.31 10.79 1.27
CA MET A 114 3.50 11.04 2.07
C MET A 114 3.46 12.40 2.80
N THR A 115 2.30 13.04 2.88
CA THR A 115 2.13 14.33 3.54
C THR A 115 1.39 14.19 4.88
N ALA A 116 0.07 14.13 4.83
CA ALA A 116 -0.76 14.09 6.02
C ALA A 116 -0.78 12.70 6.68
N ALA A 117 -0.87 11.63 5.86
CA ALA A 117 -0.85 10.25 6.35
C ALA A 117 0.48 9.91 7.01
N LYS A 118 1.61 10.27 6.41
CA LYS A 118 2.93 10.05 7.01
C LYS A 118 3.06 10.67 8.39
N LYS A 119 2.71 11.96 8.54
CA LYS A 119 2.75 12.65 9.84
C LYS A 119 1.87 11.98 10.89
N TYR A 120 0.71 11.46 10.46
CA TYR A 120 -0.17 10.73 11.36
C TYR A 120 0.44 9.38 11.78
N CYS A 121 1.01 8.64 10.84
CA CYS A 121 1.67 7.36 11.08
C CYS A 121 2.85 7.52 12.04
N GLU A 122 3.74 8.47 11.81
CA GLU A 122 4.88 8.78 12.70
C GLU A 122 4.42 9.07 14.13
N LYS A 123 3.40 9.93 14.29
CA LYS A 123 2.86 10.29 15.61
C LYS A 123 2.22 9.12 16.35
N ASN A 124 1.69 8.13 15.64
CA ASN A 124 0.98 6.99 16.22
C ASN A 124 1.77 5.68 16.16
N ASN A 125 3.06 5.72 15.74
CA ASN A 125 3.92 4.56 15.55
C ASN A 125 3.30 3.49 14.64
N ILE A 126 2.71 3.92 13.52
CA ILE A 126 2.17 3.07 12.47
C ILE A 126 3.23 2.91 11.40
N SER A 127 3.55 1.67 11.02
CA SER A 127 4.45 1.40 9.90
C SER A 127 3.79 1.82 8.59
N LEU A 128 4.54 2.49 7.73
CA LEU A 128 4.08 2.96 6.42
C LEU A 128 5.04 2.49 5.34
N ILE A 129 4.51 2.11 4.19
CA ILE A 129 5.29 1.79 2.98
C ILE A 129 4.58 2.38 1.77
N GLY A 130 5.33 3.00 0.86
CA GLY A 130 4.84 3.51 -0.42
C GLY A 130 5.08 2.53 -1.57
N THR A 131 4.60 2.88 -2.75
CA THR A 131 4.79 2.10 -3.99
C THR A 131 6.27 1.81 -4.26
N LEU A 132 7.14 2.80 -4.12
CA LEU A 132 8.59 2.62 -4.35
C LEU A 132 9.25 1.73 -3.30
N GLY A 133 8.82 1.83 -2.03
CA GLY A 133 9.26 0.94 -0.96
C GLY A 133 8.88 -0.52 -1.22
N ILE A 134 7.68 -0.76 -1.75
CA ILE A 134 7.23 -2.10 -2.15
C ILE A 134 8.06 -2.64 -3.32
N LEU A 135 8.35 -1.83 -4.34
CA LEU A 135 9.21 -2.23 -5.47
C LEU A 135 10.63 -2.55 -5.00
N TYR A 136 11.19 -1.72 -4.12
CA TYR A 136 12.50 -1.98 -3.52
C TYR A 136 12.51 -3.26 -2.69
N GLN A 137 11.47 -3.50 -1.87
CA GLN A 137 11.34 -4.74 -1.11
C GLN A 137 11.29 -5.96 -2.04
N ALA A 138 10.52 -5.89 -3.13
CA ALA A 138 10.44 -6.95 -4.12
C ALA A 138 11.79 -7.26 -4.77
N TYR A 139 12.60 -6.23 -5.06
CA TYR A 139 13.96 -6.38 -5.53
C TYR A 139 14.86 -7.04 -4.47
N ARG A 140 14.82 -6.58 -3.23
CA ARG A 140 15.61 -7.14 -2.12
C ARG A 140 15.29 -8.61 -1.83
N GLU A 141 14.05 -9.02 -2.00
CA GLU A 141 13.60 -10.40 -1.82
C GLU A 141 13.75 -11.25 -3.11
N CYS A 142 14.41 -10.71 -4.15
CA CYS A 142 14.62 -11.39 -5.43
C CYS A 142 13.31 -11.83 -6.13
N ILE A 143 12.21 -11.17 -5.86
CA ILE A 143 10.91 -11.38 -6.52
C ILE A 143 10.92 -10.75 -7.92
N ILE A 144 11.61 -9.61 -8.05
CA ILE A 144 11.92 -8.94 -9.30
C ILE A 144 13.42 -8.67 -9.38
N ASN A 145 13.97 -8.68 -10.58
CA ASN A 145 15.32 -8.19 -10.82
C ASN A 145 15.30 -6.70 -11.16
N LYS A 146 16.48 -6.09 -11.31
CA LYS A 146 16.67 -4.67 -11.57
C LYS A 146 15.96 -4.21 -12.85
N ASN A 147 16.09 -4.98 -13.95
CA ASN A 147 15.46 -4.64 -15.22
C ASN A 147 13.92 -4.72 -15.13
N GLU A 148 13.39 -5.71 -14.40
CA GLU A 148 11.96 -5.80 -14.14
C GLU A 148 11.47 -4.65 -13.27
N GLY A 149 12.24 -4.24 -12.25
CA GLY A 149 11.93 -3.07 -11.43
C GLY A 149 11.86 -1.78 -12.25
N GLN A 150 12.83 -1.57 -13.14
CA GLN A 150 12.83 -0.44 -14.08
C GLN A 150 11.61 -0.47 -15.00
N ALA A 151 11.31 -1.62 -15.62
CA ALA A 151 10.17 -1.74 -16.52
C ALA A 151 8.83 -1.46 -15.79
N ILE A 152 8.68 -1.93 -14.55
CA ILE A 152 7.47 -1.66 -13.75
C ILE A 152 7.37 -0.16 -13.43
N LEU A 153 8.47 0.49 -13.05
CA LEU A 153 8.52 1.92 -12.78
C LEU A 153 8.15 2.74 -14.03
N ASP A 154 8.71 2.39 -15.19
CA ASP A 154 8.41 3.03 -16.46
C ASP A 154 6.93 2.91 -16.83
N ASP A 155 6.33 1.72 -16.66
CA ASP A 155 4.90 1.49 -16.89
C ASP A 155 4.05 2.33 -15.93
N MET A 156 4.40 2.40 -14.65
CA MET A 156 3.70 3.24 -13.67
C MET A 156 3.75 4.72 -14.04
N ILE A 157 4.89 5.22 -14.48
CA ILE A 157 5.06 6.62 -14.90
C ILE A 157 4.29 6.90 -16.19
N ASN A 158 4.44 6.04 -17.20
CA ASN A 158 3.93 6.32 -18.55
C ASN A 158 2.44 5.98 -18.73
N ILE A 159 1.94 4.94 -18.03
CA ILE A 159 0.56 4.44 -18.19
C ILE A 159 -0.34 5.01 -17.08
N ARG A 160 0.16 5.02 -15.84
CA ARG A 160 -0.58 5.44 -14.64
C ARG A 160 -0.39 6.92 -14.30
N GLU A 161 0.58 7.60 -14.95
CA GLU A 161 1.01 8.98 -14.62
C GLU A 161 1.47 9.09 -13.15
N TYR A 162 2.10 8.03 -12.64
CA TYR A 162 2.64 8.02 -11.30
C TYR A 162 3.75 9.07 -11.15
N LYS A 163 3.62 9.92 -10.13
CA LYS A 163 4.61 10.98 -9.87
C LYS A 163 5.76 10.43 -9.04
N SER A 164 6.70 9.78 -9.71
CA SER A 164 7.92 9.31 -9.07
C SER A 164 8.91 10.47 -8.88
N PRO A 165 9.65 10.51 -7.76
CA PRO A 165 10.74 11.47 -7.56
C PRO A 165 11.94 11.24 -8.46
N THR A 166 12.08 10.05 -9.04
CA THR A 166 13.10 9.69 -10.03
C THR A 166 12.52 8.71 -11.05
N ASN A 167 13.09 8.68 -12.26
CA ASN A 167 12.74 7.73 -13.32
C ASN A 167 13.73 6.56 -13.40
N ASP A 168 14.73 6.53 -12.53
CA ASP A 168 15.76 5.49 -12.50
C ASP A 168 15.60 4.60 -11.29
N PHE A 169 15.40 3.29 -11.52
CA PHE A 169 15.24 2.32 -10.46
C PHE A 169 16.50 2.14 -9.62
N ASP A 170 17.69 2.44 -10.19
CA ASP A 170 18.95 2.43 -9.46
C ASP A 170 19.04 3.54 -8.42
N ASP A 171 18.49 4.69 -8.70
CA ASP A 171 18.38 5.77 -7.72
C ASP A 171 17.51 5.34 -6.55
N ILE A 172 16.40 4.63 -6.82
CA ILE A 172 15.51 4.09 -5.77
C ILE A 172 16.28 3.10 -4.90
N ILE A 173 16.95 2.13 -5.50
CA ILE A 173 17.77 1.14 -4.78
C ILE A 173 18.81 1.86 -3.91
N THR A 174 19.58 2.76 -4.51
CA THR A 174 20.64 3.51 -3.83
C THR A 174 20.10 4.33 -2.66
N TRP A 175 18.92 4.93 -2.84
CA TRP A 175 18.31 5.73 -1.80
C TRP A 175 17.90 4.88 -0.59
N PHE A 176 17.17 3.77 -0.82
CA PHE A 176 16.73 2.88 0.25
C PHE A 176 17.89 2.18 0.97
N GLU A 177 18.97 1.83 0.26
CA GLU A 177 20.18 1.27 0.87
C GLU A 177 20.89 2.25 1.81
N LYS A 178 20.82 3.55 1.53
CA LYS A 178 21.41 4.61 2.36
C LYS A 178 20.50 5.09 3.49
N HIS A 179 19.18 4.92 3.35
CA HIS A 179 18.18 5.47 4.26
C HIS A 179 17.25 4.36 4.78
N GLU A 180 17.85 3.29 5.30
CA GLU A 180 17.12 2.12 5.77
C GLU A 180 16.02 2.51 6.77
N GLY A 181 14.77 2.06 6.50
CA GLY A 181 13.60 2.37 7.33
C GLY A 181 12.92 3.71 7.04
N GLN A 182 13.34 4.45 6.00
CA GLN A 182 12.66 5.65 5.52
C GLN A 182 11.99 5.39 4.17
N GLU A 183 10.94 6.17 3.84
CA GLU A 183 10.27 6.10 2.53
C GLU A 183 10.76 7.22 1.61
N LEU A 184 10.97 6.88 0.33
CA LEU A 184 11.35 7.81 -0.73
C LEU A 184 10.11 8.60 -1.21
N PHE A 185 10.25 9.91 -1.34
CA PHE A 185 9.18 10.86 -1.73
C PHE A 185 9.49 11.52 -3.06
#